data_c46260b6e809f26b05bdcdf6af7229c8
#
_entry.id   c46260b6e809f26b05bdcdf6af7229c8
#
_cell.length_a   1.000
_cell.length_b   1.000
_cell.length_c   1.000
_cell.angle_alpha   90.00
_cell.angle_beta   90.00
_cell.angle_gamma   90.00
#
_symmetry.space_group_name_H-M   'P 1'
#
loop_
_entity.id
_entity.type
_entity.pdbx_description
1 polymer ?
#
loop_
_entity_poly.entity_id
_entity_poly.type
_entity_poly.pdbx_seq_one_letter_code
_entity_poly.pdbx_strand_id
1 'polypeptide(L)'
;MNLKKNIKELEKYGITFLPNMYSKKECKEYINTSENIIKKFIKKKLPMAPDCQQIENPFRHNSKYLDLIYNKHIEKILSTLLDENYILINSNVINRKLREDVSLG
;
A
#
# COMPACT_ATOMS: atom_id res chain seq x y z
N MET A 1 15.87 12.13 -4.96
CA MET A 1 14.90 12.24 -3.86
C MET A 1 15.49 13.05 -2.72
N ASN A 2 14.72 13.95 -2.16
CA ASN A 2 15.19 14.83 -1.09
C ASN A 2 14.70 14.36 0.28
N LEU A 3 15.52 13.60 0.98
CA LEU A 3 15.19 13.04 2.29
C LEU A 3 14.84 14.13 3.32
N LYS A 4 15.61 15.22 3.37
CA LYS A 4 15.34 16.32 4.31
C LYS A 4 13.98 16.95 4.09
N LYS A 5 13.59 17.15 2.84
CA LYS A 5 12.27 17.70 2.49
C LYS A 5 11.15 16.76 2.96
N ASN A 6 11.28 15.47 2.67
CA ASN A 6 10.28 14.48 3.06
C ASN A 6 10.10 14.42 4.58
N ILE A 7 11.20 14.44 5.34
CA ILE A 7 11.14 14.42 6.81
C ILE A 7 10.48 15.69 7.34
N LYS A 8 10.84 16.86 6.83
CA LYS A 8 10.23 18.13 7.24
C LYS A 8 8.72 18.14 6.97
N GLU A 9 8.31 17.64 5.80
CA GLU A 9 6.88 17.57 5.45
C GLU A 9 6.12 16.62 6.37
N LEU A 10 6.69 15.47 6.69
CA LEU A 10 6.09 14.52 7.62
C LEU A 10 5.96 15.10 9.03
N GLU A 11 6.98 15.79 9.52
CA GLU A 11 6.95 16.44 10.83
C GLU A 11 5.92 17.57 10.89
N LYS A 12 5.79 18.34 9.83
CA LYS A 12 4.91 19.50 9.79
C LYS A 12 3.47 19.15 9.43
N TYR A 13 3.27 18.28 8.45
CA TYR A 13 1.96 18.00 7.86
C TYR A 13 1.45 16.57 8.10
N GLY A 14 2.32 15.66 8.55
CA GLY A 14 1.99 14.26 8.68
C GLY A 14 1.89 13.49 7.37
N ILE A 15 2.28 14.10 6.26
CA ILE A 15 2.24 13.52 4.92
C ILE A 15 3.39 14.04 4.07
N THR A 16 3.88 13.19 3.18
CA THR A 16 4.83 13.58 2.14
C THR A 16 4.58 12.76 0.88
N PHE A 17 5.10 13.23 -0.25
CA PHE A 17 4.99 12.53 -1.52
C PHE A 17 6.35 12.05 -1.98
N LEU A 18 6.37 10.85 -2.54
CA LEU A 18 7.53 10.25 -3.16
C LEU A 18 7.22 10.02 -4.64
N PRO A 19 7.39 11.06 -5.49
CA PRO A 19 6.98 10.96 -6.89
C PRO A 19 7.85 9.96 -7.67
N ASN A 20 7.24 9.32 -8.66
CA ASN A 20 7.92 8.44 -9.62
C ASN A 20 8.67 7.26 -9.00
N MET A 21 8.23 6.77 -7.83
CA MET A 21 8.82 5.59 -7.20
C MET A 21 8.50 4.30 -7.95
N TYR A 22 7.34 4.25 -8.56
CA TYR A 22 6.88 3.07 -9.31
C TYR A 22 6.45 3.49 -10.71
N SER A 23 6.82 2.70 -11.72
CA SER A 23 6.38 2.90 -13.09
C SER A 23 4.90 2.52 -13.24
N LYS A 24 4.28 2.99 -14.33
CA LYS A 24 2.91 2.59 -14.66
C LYS A 24 2.79 1.08 -14.84
N LYS A 25 3.82 0.45 -15.40
CA LYS A 25 3.89 -1.00 -15.56
C LYS A 25 3.90 -1.72 -14.22
N GLU A 26 4.74 -1.26 -13.29
CA GLU A 26 4.81 -1.82 -11.94
C GLU A 26 3.48 -1.67 -11.20
N CYS A 27 2.87 -0.50 -11.25
CA CYS A 27 1.56 -0.26 -10.64
C CYS A 27 0.50 -1.21 -11.21
N LYS A 28 0.48 -1.40 -12.53
CA LYS A 28 -0.45 -2.32 -13.18
C LYS A 28 -0.23 -3.76 -12.76
N GLU A 29 1.01 -4.18 -12.57
CA GLU A 29 1.34 -5.51 -12.08
C GLU A 29 0.80 -5.74 -10.66
N TYR A 30 0.92 -4.74 -9.76
CA TYR A 30 0.35 -4.83 -8.42
C TYR A 30 -1.17 -4.89 -8.43
N ILE A 31 -1.81 -4.10 -9.29
CA ILE A 31 -3.27 -4.13 -9.46
C ILE A 31 -3.71 -5.52 -9.92
N ASN A 32 -3.08 -6.05 -10.97
CA ASN A 32 -3.41 -7.38 -11.50
C ASN A 32 -3.20 -8.48 -10.45
N THR A 33 -2.12 -8.40 -9.68
CA THR A 33 -1.83 -9.35 -8.61
C THR A 33 -2.91 -9.31 -7.53
N SER A 34 -3.33 -8.11 -7.12
CA SER A 34 -4.40 -7.96 -6.11
C SER A 34 -5.74 -8.51 -6.62
N GLU A 35 -6.08 -8.25 -7.88
CA GLU A 35 -7.29 -8.77 -8.48
C GLU A 35 -7.30 -10.31 -8.52
N ASN A 36 -6.17 -10.93 -8.82
CA ASN A 36 -6.05 -12.39 -8.84
C ASN A 36 -6.21 -13.00 -7.44
N ILE A 37 -5.66 -12.35 -6.41
CA ILE A 37 -5.83 -12.78 -5.02
C ILE A 37 -7.31 -12.67 -4.62
N ILE A 38 -7.97 -11.58 -4.95
CA ILE A 38 -9.40 -11.36 -4.66
C ILE A 38 -10.25 -12.42 -5.34
N LYS A 39 -9.97 -12.73 -6.61
CA LYS A 39 -10.68 -13.80 -7.32
C LYS A 39 -10.55 -15.16 -6.62
N LYS A 40 -9.38 -15.50 -6.10
CA LYS A 40 -9.17 -16.72 -5.32
C LYS A 40 -9.99 -16.72 -4.04
N PHE A 41 -10.09 -15.58 -3.35
CA PHE A 41 -10.90 -15.45 -2.15
C PHE A 41 -12.38 -15.67 -2.45
N ILE A 42 -12.89 -15.08 -3.52
CA ILE A 42 -14.28 -15.24 -3.96
C ILE A 42 -14.55 -16.72 -4.30
N LYS A 43 -13.64 -17.35 -5.03
CA LYS A 43 -13.78 -18.77 -5.41
C LYS A 43 -13.82 -19.68 -4.18
N LYS A 44 -13.08 -19.37 -3.13
CA LYS A 44 -13.06 -20.12 -1.88
C LYS A 44 -14.19 -19.71 -0.92
N LYS A 45 -15.06 -18.79 -1.33
CA LYS A 45 -16.16 -18.26 -0.53
C LYS A 45 -15.71 -17.65 0.79
N LEU A 46 -14.53 -17.01 0.79
CA LEU A 46 -14.06 -16.30 1.97
C LEU A 46 -14.84 -15.00 2.14
N PRO A 47 -15.12 -14.59 3.39
CA PRO A 47 -15.89 -13.37 3.64
C PRO A 47 -15.21 -12.14 3.04
N MET A 48 -15.98 -11.37 2.26
CA MET A 48 -15.50 -10.13 1.66
C MET A 48 -16.70 -9.25 1.32
N ALA A 49 -16.64 -7.98 1.70
CA ALA A 49 -17.68 -7.03 1.36
C ALA A 49 -17.73 -6.81 -0.16
N PRO A 50 -18.93 -6.78 -0.77
CA PRO A 50 -19.05 -6.67 -2.23
C PRO A 50 -18.50 -5.35 -2.81
N ASP A 51 -18.56 -4.26 -2.06
CA ASP A 51 -18.15 -2.92 -2.49
C ASP A 51 -16.83 -2.46 -1.88
N CYS A 52 -16.27 -3.23 -0.96
CA CYS A 52 -15.00 -2.93 -0.31
C CYS A 52 -14.22 -4.22 -0.11
N GLN A 53 -13.38 -4.55 -1.07
CA GLN A 53 -12.56 -5.75 -1.04
C GLN A 53 -11.23 -5.44 -0.36
N GLN A 54 -10.86 -6.26 0.62
CA GLN A 54 -9.65 -6.04 1.41
C GLN A 54 -8.80 -7.30 1.45
N ILE A 55 -7.50 -7.11 1.26
CA ILE A 55 -6.49 -8.16 1.45
C ILE A 55 -5.62 -7.73 2.62
N GLU A 56 -5.69 -8.44 3.72
CA GLU A 56 -4.81 -8.20 4.87
C GLU A 56 -3.46 -8.85 4.62
N ASN A 57 -2.40 -8.11 4.90
CA ASN A 57 -1.02 -8.58 4.75
C ASN A 57 -0.80 -9.27 3.40
N PRO A 58 -0.92 -8.54 2.29
CA PRO A 58 -0.89 -9.13 0.94
C PRO A 58 0.40 -9.89 0.63
N PHE A 59 1.49 -9.59 1.31
CA PHE A 59 2.76 -10.31 1.15
C PHE A 59 2.64 -11.80 1.52
N ARG A 60 1.66 -12.19 2.32
CA ARG A 60 1.39 -13.61 2.63
C ARG A 60 0.86 -14.38 1.44
N HIS A 61 0.24 -13.69 0.50
CA HIS A 61 -0.34 -14.29 -0.71
C HIS A 61 0.58 -14.18 -1.92
N ASN A 62 1.43 -13.16 -1.95
CA ASN A 62 2.42 -12.97 -3.00
C ASN A 62 3.58 -12.12 -2.46
N SER A 63 4.77 -12.69 -2.48
CA SER A 63 5.99 -12.05 -1.95
C SER A 63 6.37 -10.75 -2.66
N LYS A 64 5.82 -10.50 -3.84
CA LYS A 64 6.01 -9.24 -4.58
C LYS A 64 5.64 -8.02 -3.74
N TYR A 65 4.65 -8.14 -2.86
CA TYR A 65 4.24 -7.05 -1.98
C TYR A 65 5.30 -6.67 -0.95
N LEU A 66 6.30 -7.50 -0.72
CA LEU A 66 7.44 -7.14 0.13
C LEU A 66 8.24 -5.98 -0.45
N ASP A 67 8.27 -5.84 -1.77
CA ASP A 67 8.98 -4.74 -2.45
C ASP A 67 8.35 -3.38 -2.14
N LEU A 68 7.07 -3.33 -1.83
CA LEU A 68 6.39 -2.11 -1.40
C LEU A 68 6.76 -1.75 0.04
N ILE A 69 7.05 -2.73 0.87
CA ILE A 69 7.37 -2.56 2.29
C ILE A 69 8.86 -2.26 2.46
N TYR A 70 9.72 -2.99 1.77
CA TYR A 70 11.17 -2.88 1.86
C TYR A 70 11.77 -2.00 0.77
N ASN A 71 11.19 -0.83 0.58
CA ASN A 71 11.72 0.16 -0.34
C ASN A 71 12.82 0.96 0.36
N LYS A 72 13.98 1.10 -0.28
CA LYS A 72 15.14 1.80 0.29
C LYS A 72 14.85 3.25 0.71
N HIS A 73 14.02 3.95 -0.06
CA HIS A 73 13.70 5.34 0.24
C HIS A 73 12.78 5.46 1.44
N ILE A 74 11.77 4.59 1.51
CA ILE A 74 10.85 4.50 2.64
C ILE A 74 11.63 4.09 3.89
N GLU A 75 12.52 3.11 3.77
CA GLU A 75 13.35 2.67 4.89
C GLU A 75 14.19 3.79 5.49
N LYS A 76 14.83 4.62 4.66
CA LYS A 76 15.61 5.76 5.14
C LYS A 76 14.75 6.77 5.89
N ILE A 77 13.55 7.04 5.40
CA ILE A 77 12.61 7.95 6.07
C ILE A 77 12.18 7.37 7.42
N LEU A 78 11.78 6.12 7.44
CA LEU A 78 11.28 5.46 8.65
C LEU A 78 12.38 5.28 9.71
N SER A 79 13.58 4.87 9.33
CA SER A 79 14.69 4.72 10.26
C SER A 79 15.13 6.06 10.86
N THR A 80 15.01 7.15 10.11
CA THR A 80 15.31 8.49 10.60
C THR A 80 14.27 9.00 11.58
N LEU A 81 12.98 8.75 11.31
CA LEU A 81 11.88 9.24 12.15
C LEU A 81 11.58 8.35 13.35
N LEU A 82 11.67 7.02 13.18
CA LEU A 82 11.19 6.06 14.16
C LEU A 82 12.30 5.34 14.92
N ASP A 83 13.52 5.32 14.44
CA ASP A 83 14.59 4.47 14.93
C ASP A 83 14.82 3.25 14.02
N GLU A 84 15.99 2.65 14.12
CA GLU A 84 16.38 1.49 13.31
C GLU A 84 15.60 0.21 13.63
N ASN A 85 14.99 0.15 14.79
CA ASN A 85 14.29 -1.03 15.30
C ASN A 85 12.77 -0.99 15.08
N TYR A 86 12.29 -0.17 14.12
CA TYR A 86 10.87 -0.16 13.81
C TYR A 86 10.41 -1.50 13.21
N ILE A 87 9.14 -1.83 13.43
CA ILE A 87 8.52 -3.04 12.90
C ILE A 87 7.25 -2.72 12.13
N LEU A 88 6.94 -3.56 11.16
CA LEU A 88 5.67 -3.51 10.46
C LEU A 88 4.59 -4.21 11.29
N ILE A 89 3.51 -3.51 11.60
CA ILE A 89 2.38 -4.08 12.34
C ILE A 89 1.41 -4.77 11.37
N ASN A 90 1.00 -4.07 10.32
CA ASN A 90 0.15 -4.64 9.29
C ASN A 90 0.29 -3.88 7.98
N SER A 91 -0.20 -4.50 6.91
CA SER A 91 -0.37 -3.86 5.62
C SER A 91 -1.63 -4.40 4.97
N ASN A 92 -2.29 -3.58 4.16
CA ASN A 92 -3.55 -3.96 3.52
C ASN A 92 -3.59 -3.44 2.09
N VAL A 93 -4.26 -4.21 1.22
CA VAL A 93 -4.75 -3.71 -0.05
C VAL A 93 -6.25 -3.56 0.08
N ILE A 94 -6.77 -2.39 -0.22
CA ILE A 94 -8.19 -2.10 -0.18
C ILE A 94 -8.62 -1.68 -1.58
N ASN A 95 -9.59 -2.41 -2.14
CA ASN A 95 -10.18 -2.12 -3.43
C ASN A 95 -11.64 -1.74 -3.23
N ARG A 96 -11.97 -0.48 -3.47
CA ARG A 96 -13.34 0.03 -3.36
C ARG A 96 -13.88 0.37 -4.73
N LYS A 97 -15.11 -0.04 -4.99
CA LYS A 97 -15.84 0.41 -6.16
C LYS A 97 -16.35 1.83 -5.93
N LEU A 98 -16.27 2.65 -6.96
CA LEU A 98 -16.93 3.94 -6.95
C LEU A 98 -18.44 3.73 -6.90
N ARG A 99 -19.11 4.35 -5.92
CA ARG A 99 -20.56 4.30 -5.76
C ARG A 99 -21.14 5.61 -6.24
N GLU A 100 -22.14 5.56 -7.11
CA GLU A 100 -22.80 6.74 -7.66
C GLU A 100 -23.60 7.51 -6.62
N ASP A 101 -24.08 6.82 -5.58
CA ASP A 101 -24.90 7.39 -4.53
C ASP A 101 -24.09 7.99 -3.38
N VAL A 102 -22.76 7.98 -3.45
CA VAL A 102 -21.88 8.48 -2.41
C VAL A 102 -21.27 9.81 -2.84
N SER A 103 -21.47 10.82 -2.00
CA SER A 103 -20.78 12.09 -2.17
C SER A 103 -19.31 11.95 -1.80
N LEU A 104 -18.43 12.38 -2.70
CA LEU A 104 -16.97 12.36 -2.51
C LEU A 104 -16.46 13.71 -1.96
N GLY A 105 -17.37 14.57 -1.55
CA GLY A 105 -17.01 15.87 -1.00
C GLY A 105 -16.45 15.83 0.41
#